data_0f0a54bca01da1cfe18c541c9a580ae0
#
_entry.id   0f0a54bca01da1cfe18c541c9a580ae0
#
_cell.length_a   1.000
_cell.length_b   1.000
_cell.length_c   1.000
_cell.angle_alpha   90.00
_cell.angle_beta   90.00
_cell.angle_gamma   90.00
#
_symmetry.space_group_name_H-M   'P 1'
#
loop_
_entity.id
_entity.type
_entity.pdbx_description
1 polymer ?
#
loop_
_entity_poly.entity_id
_entity_poly.type
_entity_poly.pdbx_seq_one_letter_code
_entity_poly.pdbx_strand_id
1 'polypeptide(L)'
;GIQSVSVPAMFSLRSAGKELELEARLPPDCVKLTREGQFVWMNGHVVGLSAAQQHALIPFFSRDGVKRCRFTLSEGEQLVSEVLPLLREVAQVNLDDSVSSRIVTEQLTTTVTLDTVSGDIVARICFVYGQTRIDPFSPPADRQENVLLLRDTQAERAVLDLLGRHGFKVRLSEAYLTGSDAIYNFLQEGVPLLQSTAEVYCSESL
;
A
#
# COMPACT_ATOMS: atom_id res chain seq x y z
N GLY A 1 -0.26 36.67 8.84
CA GLY A 1 0.82 35.81 8.33
C GLY A 1 0.32 34.36 8.18
N ILE A 2 0.85 33.63 7.22
CA ILE A 2 0.55 32.19 7.04
C ILE A 2 1.28 31.45 8.16
N GLN A 3 0.53 30.73 9.00
CA GLN A 3 1.11 29.89 10.04
C GLN A 3 1.24 28.46 9.52
N SER A 4 2.38 27.83 9.76
CA SER A 4 2.53 26.38 9.58
C SER A 4 2.08 25.69 10.87
N VAL A 5 0.80 25.35 10.94
CA VAL A 5 0.20 24.70 12.10
C VAL A 5 -0.36 23.35 11.61
N SER A 6 -0.21 22.31 12.44
CA SER A 6 -0.84 21.03 12.15
C SER A 6 -2.36 21.14 12.33
N VAL A 7 -3.13 20.69 11.35
CA VAL A 7 -4.58 20.57 11.49
C VAL A 7 -4.86 19.41 12.45
N PRO A 8 -5.55 19.65 13.58
CA PRO A 8 -5.90 18.57 14.51
C PRO A 8 -6.98 17.70 13.87
N ALA A 9 -6.57 16.58 13.29
CA ALA A 9 -7.47 15.59 12.71
C ALA A 9 -7.44 14.29 13.54
N MET A 10 -8.59 13.65 13.65
CA MET A 10 -8.73 12.37 14.33
C MET A 10 -9.42 11.37 13.40
N PHE A 11 -8.86 10.19 13.31
CA PHE A 11 -9.43 9.07 12.58
C PHE A 11 -9.75 7.94 13.54
N SER A 12 -10.92 7.32 13.35
CA SER A 12 -11.34 6.14 14.12
C SER A 12 -11.78 5.05 13.16
N LEU A 13 -11.15 3.88 13.26
CA LEU A 13 -11.50 2.70 12.45
C LEU A 13 -12.20 1.67 13.35
N ARG A 14 -13.38 1.23 12.93
CA ARG A 14 -14.18 0.23 13.62
C ARG A 14 -14.77 -0.81 12.67
N SER A 15 -15.18 -1.93 13.21
CA SER A 15 -15.94 -2.94 12.49
C SER A 15 -17.40 -2.52 12.37
N ALA A 16 -17.99 -2.66 11.19
CA ALA A 16 -19.38 -2.37 10.90
C ALA A 16 -20.02 -3.59 10.20
N GLY A 17 -20.29 -4.63 10.96
CA GLY A 17 -20.73 -5.93 10.43
C GLY A 17 -19.60 -6.63 9.65
N LYS A 18 -19.82 -6.85 8.35
CA LYS A 18 -18.81 -7.44 7.45
C LYS A 18 -17.86 -6.41 6.83
N GLU A 19 -18.09 -5.12 7.09
CA GLU A 19 -17.30 -4.01 6.56
C GLU A 19 -16.47 -3.35 7.67
N LEU A 20 -15.54 -2.51 7.26
CA LEU A 20 -14.83 -1.56 8.12
C LEU A 20 -15.38 -0.15 7.87
N GLU A 21 -15.52 0.63 8.92
CA GLU A 21 -15.92 2.03 8.85
C GLU A 21 -14.79 2.91 9.40
N LEU A 22 -14.25 3.78 8.55
CA LEU A 22 -13.32 4.83 8.92
C LEU A 22 -14.09 6.13 9.09
N GLU A 23 -14.08 6.68 10.30
CA GLU A 23 -14.60 8.00 10.61
C GLU A 23 -13.43 8.99 10.71
N ALA A 24 -13.48 10.03 9.90
CA ALA A 24 -12.54 11.15 9.95
C ALA A 24 -13.24 12.34 10.62
N ARG A 25 -12.59 12.95 11.61
CA ARG A 25 -13.02 14.19 12.29
C ARG A 25 -11.95 15.26 12.12
N LEU A 26 -12.32 16.34 11.44
CA LEU A 26 -11.55 17.55 11.31
C LEU A 26 -12.26 18.67 12.09
N PRO A 27 -11.57 19.77 12.45
CA PRO A 27 -12.24 20.91 13.03
C PRO A 27 -13.39 21.40 12.12
N PRO A 28 -14.59 21.69 12.66
CA PRO A 28 -15.76 22.06 11.86
C PRO A 28 -15.59 23.40 11.14
N ASP A 29 -14.69 24.25 11.64
CA ASP A 29 -14.31 25.53 11.05
C ASP A 29 -13.16 25.43 10.05
N CYS A 30 -12.65 24.21 9.80
CA CYS A 30 -11.58 23.97 8.84
C CYS A 30 -12.12 23.88 7.41
N VAL A 31 -11.89 24.92 6.62
CA VAL A 31 -12.41 25.04 5.25
C VAL A 31 -11.28 25.16 4.24
N LYS A 32 -11.36 24.39 3.15
CA LYS A 32 -10.42 24.53 2.05
C LYS A 32 -10.55 25.89 1.38
N LEU A 33 -9.44 26.60 1.22
CA LEU A 33 -9.37 27.86 0.50
C LEU A 33 -8.94 27.70 -0.96
N THR A 34 -8.16 26.64 -1.26
CA THR A 34 -7.67 26.34 -2.60
C THR A 34 -8.19 24.99 -3.07
N ARG A 35 -8.30 24.79 -4.39
CA ARG A 35 -8.80 23.56 -4.99
C ARG A 35 -7.93 22.36 -4.61
N GLU A 36 -6.62 22.55 -4.62
CA GLU A 36 -5.62 21.53 -4.27
C GLU A 36 -5.45 21.38 -2.75
N GLY A 37 -6.13 22.20 -1.91
CA GLY A 37 -6.07 22.11 -0.46
C GLY A 37 -4.73 22.54 0.15
N GLN A 38 -3.93 23.33 -0.54
CA GLN A 38 -2.67 23.86 0.00
C GLN A 38 -2.90 24.77 1.20
N PHE A 39 -4.01 25.49 1.20
CA PHE A 39 -4.39 26.40 2.27
C PHE A 39 -5.79 26.09 2.77
N VAL A 40 -5.93 26.17 4.08
CA VAL A 40 -7.22 26.04 4.79
C VAL A 40 -7.44 27.25 5.68
N TRP A 41 -8.70 27.57 5.90
CA TRP A 41 -9.12 28.51 6.95
C TRP A 41 -9.44 27.71 8.20
N MET A 42 -8.87 28.08 9.33
CA MET A 42 -9.12 27.43 10.61
C MET A 42 -8.86 28.42 11.76
N ASN A 43 -9.76 28.49 12.74
CA ASN A 43 -9.63 29.35 13.92
C ASN A 43 -9.32 30.82 13.59
N GLY A 44 -9.92 31.39 12.53
CA GLY A 44 -9.70 32.77 12.14
C GLY A 44 -8.40 33.05 11.38
N HIS A 45 -7.63 31.99 10.99
CA HIS A 45 -6.35 32.11 10.33
C HIS A 45 -6.27 31.29 9.04
N VAL A 46 -5.39 31.73 8.13
CA VAL A 46 -5.00 30.93 6.97
C VAL A 46 -3.82 30.05 7.36
N VAL A 47 -4.02 28.74 7.21
CA VAL A 47 -3.02 27.71 7.55
C VAL A 47 -2.57 27.03 6.27
N GLY A 48 -1.24 26.95 6.07
CA GLY A 48 -0.64 26.17 4.99
C GLY A 48 -0.47 24.72 5.40
N LEU A 49 -0.96 23.78 4.58
CA LEU A 49 -0.79 22.34 4.79
C LEU A 49 0.54 21.86 4.18
N SER A 50 1.26 21.01 4.89
CA SER A 50 2.39 20.27 4.31
C SER A 50 1.92 19.31 3.22
N ALA A 51 2.83 18.85 2.35
CA ALA A 51 2.50 17.88 1.30
C ALA A 51 1.89 16.59 1.88
N ALA A 52 2.41 16.10 3.01
CA ALA A 52 1.88 14.93 3.70
C ALA A 52 0.44 15.16 4.21
N GLN A 53 0.18 16.32 4.83
CA GLN A 53 -1.17 16.70 5.28
C GLN A 53 -2.14 16.85 4.11
N GLN A 54 -1.72 17.48 3.01
CA GLN A 54 -2.54 17.60 1.81
C GLN A 54 -2.94 16.22 1.29
N HIS A 55 -1.97 15.34 1.10
CA HIS A 55 -2.22 13.99 0.59
C HIS A 55 -3.15 13.18 1.51
N ALA A 56 -2.93 13.24 2.81
CA ALA A 56 -3.66 12.45 3.79
C ALA A 56 -5.05 13.02 4.13
N LEU A 57 -5.21 14.34 4.25
CA LEU A 57 -6.42 14.95 4.81
C LEU A 57 -7.43 15.45 3.77
N ILE A 58 -6.98 15.87 2.57
CA ILE A 58 -7.88 16.43 1.56
C ILE A 58 -9.09 15.55 1.24
N PRO A 59 -8.96 14.21 1.11
CA PRO A 59 -10.10 13.35 0.82
C PRO A 59 -11.20 13.39 1.89
N PHE A 60 -10.87 13.84 3.10
CA PHE A 60 -11.74 13.80 4.28
C PHE A 60 -12.36 15.15 4.66
N PHE A 61 -12.08 16.22 3.92
CA PHE A 61 -12.76 17.49 4.16
C PHE A 61 -14.26 17.36 3.88
N SER A 62 -15.08 17.78 4.84
CA SER A 62 -16.55 17.83 4.75
C SER A 62 -17.07 19.10 5.41
N ARG A 63 -18.33 19.49 5.11
CA ARG A 63 -18.91 20.73 5.63
C ARG A 63 -19.14 20.73 7.14
N ASP A 64 -19.41 19.57 7.69
CA ASP A 64 -19.69 19.34 9.13
C ASP A 64 -18.46 18.85 9.91
N GLY A 65 -17.30 18.76 9.26
CA GLY A 65 -16.06 18.30 9.86
C GLY A 65 -16.00 16.79 10.12
N VAL A 66 -17.04 16.02 9.76
CA VAL A 66 -17.10 14.57 9.95
C VAL A 66 -17.35 13.88 8.63
N LYS A 67 -16.50 12.91 8.27
CA LYS A 67 -16.70 12.06 7.10
C LYS A 67 -16.56 10.59 7.48
N ARG A 68 -17.48 9.76 6.99
CA ARG A 68 -17.45 8.31 7.16
C ARG A 68 -17.27 7.63 5.81
N CYS A 69 -16.35 6.67 5.77
CA CYS A 69 -16.07 5.84 4.61
C CYS A 69 -16.18 4.38 5.02
N ARG A 70 -16.81 3.55 4.18
CA ARG A 70 -16.90 2.10 4.40
C ARG A 70 -16.04 1.36 3.41
N PHE A 71 -15.45 0.28 3.88
CA PHE A 71 -14.53 -0.56 3.13
C PHE A 71 -14.93 -2.02 3.31
N THR A 72 -14.89 -2.78 2.24
CA THR A 72 -14.93 -4.23 2.31
C THR A 72 -13.70 -4.77 3.04
N LEU A 73 -13.68 -6.03 3.42
CA LEU A 73 -12.51 -6.62 4.09
C LEU A 73 -11.26 -6.62 3.21
N SER A 74 -11.43 -6.85 1.90
CA SER A 74 -10.32 -6.79 0.94
C SER A 74 -9.72 -5.38 0.84
N GLU A 75 -10.57 -4.34 0.76
CA GLU A 75 -10.14 -2.94 0.82
C GLU A 75 -9.56 -2.58 2.18
N GLY A 76 -10.03 -3.24 3.25
CA GLY A 76 -9.56 -3.08 4.62
C GLY A 76 -8.10 -3.47 4.81
N GLU A 77 -7.60 -4.51 4.15
CA GLU A 77 -6.17 -4.85 4.17
C GLU A 77 -5.32 -3.74 3.57
N GLN A 78 -5.76 -3.16 2.44
CA GLN A 78 -5.08 -2.04 1.82
C GLN A 78 -5.16 -0.79 2.70
N LEU A 79 -6.32 -0.50 3.31
CA LEU A 79 -6.50 0.59 4.24
C LEU A 79 -5.51 0.48 5.41
N VAL A 80 -5.41 -0.68 6.05
CA VAL A 80 -4.52 -0.92 7.20
C VAL A 80 -3.05 -0.87 6.80
N SER A 81 -2.69 -1.40 5.65
CA SER A 81 -1.29 -1.52 5.21
C SER A 81 -0.73 -0.25 4.56
N GLU A 82 -1.58 0.54 3.85
CA GLU A 82 -1.11 1.69 3.07
C GLU A 82 -1.62 3.02 3.61
N VAL A 83 -2.89 3.11 3.99
CA VAL A 83 -3.53 4.39 4.34
C VAL A 83 -3.31 4.76 5.79
N LEU A 84 -3.52 3.84 6.74
CA LEU A 84 -3.35 4.14 8.16
C LEU A 84 -1.93 4.61 8.53
N PRO A 85 -0.84 4.04 7.99
CA PRO A 85 0.50 4.58 8.24
C PRO A 85 0.64 6.05 7.83
N LEU A 86 0.12 6.44 6.66
CA LEU A 86 0.14 7.83 6.19
C LEU A 86 -0.70 8.75 7.07
N LEU A 87 -1.87 8.30 7.52
CA LEU A 87 -2.72 9.06 8.42
C LEU A 87 -2.05 9.28 9.78
N ARG A 88 -1.31 8.28 10.30
CA ARG A 88 -0.58 8.38 11.58
C ARG A 88 0.54 9.40 11.57
N GLU A 89 1.11 9.71 10.41
CA GLU A 89 2.14 10.75 10.28
C GLU A 89 1.60 12.16 10.53
N VAL A 90 0.31 12.39 10.27
CA VAL A 90 -0.29 13.74 10.26
C VAL A 90 -1.49 13.91 11.20
N ALA A 91 -1.98 12.83 11.80
CA ALA A 91 -3.21 12.82 12.60
C ALA A 91 -3.18 11.75 13.69
N GLN A 92 -4.08 11.88 14.64
CA GLN A 92 -4.35 10.82 15.62
C GLN A 92 -5.22 9.73 14.97
N VAL A 93 -4.79 8.47 15.06
CA VAL A 93 -5.52 7.31 14.54
C VAL A 93 -5.84 6.35 15.68
N ASN A 94 -7.13 6.13 15.91
CA ASN A 94 -7.64 5.21 16.91
C ASN A 94 -8.21 3.96 16.21
N LEU A 95 -7.79 2.79 16.66
CA LEU A 95 -8.36 1.51 16.24
C LEU A 95 -9.24 0.97 17.34
N ASP A 96 -10.47 0.65 16.99
CA ASP A 96 -11.37 -0.08 17.90
C ASP A 96 -10.84 -1.50 18.13
N ASP A 97 -11.11 -2.08 19.31
CA ASP A 97 -10.68 -3.43 19.66
C ASP A 97 -11.21 -4.48 18.68
N SER A 98 -12.39 -4.24 18.10
CA SER A 98 -12.98 -5.11 17.07
C SER A 98 -12.17 -5.17 15.77
N VAL A 99 -11.32 -4.18 15.51
CA VAL A 99 -10.42 -4.12 14.36
C VAL A 99 -9.00 -4.54 14.76
N SER A 100 -8.48 -3.99 15.87
CA SER A 100 -7.10 -4.27 16.31
C SER A 100 -6.86 -5.76 16.59
N SER A 101 -7.84 -6.47 17.13
CA SER A 101 -7.78 -7.92 17.36
C SER A 101 -7.76 -8.77 16.08
N ARG A 102 -8.11 -8.18 14.94
CA ARG A 102 -8.14 -8.84 13.62
C ARG A 102 -6.87 -8.60 12.80
N ILE A 103 -6.07 -7.61 13.19
CA ILE A 103 -4.83 -7.30 12.48
C ILE A 103 -3.78 -8.34 12.85
N VAL A 104 -3.27 -9.03 11.83
CA VAL A 104 -2.17 -9.99 11.94
C VAL A 104 -0.95 -9.41 11.26
N THR A 105 0.16 -9.42 11.99
CA THR A 105 1.47 -8.97 11.50
C THR A 105 2.37 -10.17 11.39
N GLU A 106 2.81 -10.46 10.17
CA GLU A 106 3.75 -11.53 9.85
C GLU A 106 4.92 -10.96 9.05
N GLN A 107 6.09 -11.56 9.18
CA GLN A 107 7.25 -11.14 8.41
C GLN A 107 7.08 -11.52 6.94
N LEU A 108 7.37 -10.58 6.04
CA LEU A 108 7.40 -10.85 4.61
C LEU A 108 8.62 -11.70 4.25
N THR A 109 8.38 -12.79 3.55
CA THR A 109 9.37 -13.52 2.76
C THR A 109 8.96 -13.45 1.29
N THR A 110 9.81 -12.92 0.45
CA THR A 110 9.56 -12.88 -0.99
C THR A 110 10.28 -14.00 -1.68
N THR A 111 9.57 -14.79 -2.47
CA THR A 111 10.16 -15.83 -3.33
C THR A 111 9.94 -15.46 -4.79
N VAL A 112 11.01 -15.60 -5.58
CA VAL A 112 10.97 -15.38 -7.03
C VAL A 112 11.55 -16.62 -7.71
N THR A 113 10.73 -17.27 -8.54
CA THR A 113 11.16 -18.40 -9.36
C THR A 113 11.38 -17.90 -10.78
N LEU A 114 12.61 -18.09 -11.28
CA LEU A 114 12.99 -17.76 -12.65
C LEU A 114 13.06 -19.05 -13.47
N ASP A 115 12.47 -19.01 -14.64
CA ASP A 115 12.41 -20.13 -15.59
C ASP A 115 12.66 -19.63 -17.01
N THR A 116 13.11 -20.52 -17.90
CA THR A 116 13.27 -20.22 -19.33
C THR A 116 12.14 -20.89 -20.13
N VAL A 117 11.36 -20.10 -20.82
CA VAL A 117 10.27 -20.58 -21.67
C VAL A 117 10.42 -19.99 -23.09
N SER A 118 10.69 -20.84 -24.06
CA SER A 118 10.86 -20.43 -25.47
C SER A 118 11.91 -19.34 -25.70
N GLY A 119 12.95 -19.28 -24.86
CA GLY A 119 14.02 -18.28 -24.94
C GLY A 119 13.75 -16.97 -24.20
N ASP A 120 12.61 -16.84 -23.57
CA ASP A 120 12.29 -15.74 -22.67
C ASP A 120 12.49 -16.15 -21.22
N ILE A 121 12.79 -15.21 -20.32
CA ILE A 121 12.76 -15.45 -18.87
C ILE A 121 11.34 -15.20 -18.36
N VAL A 122 10.83 -16.15 -17.59
CA VAL A 122 9.56 -16.04 -16.86
C VAL A 122 9.85 -15.94 -15.37
N ALA A 123 9.35 -14.90 -14.72
CA ALA A 123 9.43 -14.73 -13.28
C ALA A 123 8.05 -14.93 -12.63
N ARG A 124 7.97 -15.83 -11.66
CA ARG A 124 6.82 -16.02 -10.77
C ARG A 124 7.18 -15.50 -9.40
N ILE A 125 6.39 -14.55 -8.92
CA ILE A 125 6.60 -13.87 -7.65
C ILE A 125 5.56 -14.38 -6.64
N CYS A 126 6.00 -14.66 -5.43
CA CYS A 126 5.12 -14.98 -4.32
C CYS A 126 5.57 -14.23 -3.06
N PHE A 127 4.68 -13.43 -2.51
CA PHE A 127 4.84 -12.80 -1.20
C PHE A 127 4.25 -13.72 -0.13
N VAL A 128 5.06 -14.11 0.84
CA VAL A 128 4.69 -15.06 1.88
C VAL A 128 4.70 -14.36 3.24
N TYR A 129 3.55 -14.40 3.91
CA TYR A 129 3.34 -13.90 5.27
C TYR A 129 2.84 -15.06 6.13
N GLY A 130 3.74 -15.71 6.86
CA GLY A 130 3.41 -16.91 7.61
C GLY A 130 2.82 -18.00 6.71
N GLN A 131 1.54 -18.34 6.89
CA GLN A 131 0.84 -19.33 6.05
C GLN A 131 0.16 -18.70 4.81
N THR A 132 0.12 -17.37 4.72
CA THR A 132 -0.55 -16.68 3.63
C THR A 132 0.40 -16.47 2.46
N ARG A 133 -0.03 -16.91 1.26
CA ARG A 133 0.70 -16.71 0.01
C ARG A 133 -0.06 -15.75 -0.89
N ILE A 134 0.65 -14.78 -1.44
CA ILE A 134 0.09 -13.74 -2.31
C ILE A 134 0.86 -13.74 -3.62
N ASP A 135 0.15 -14.03 -4.70
CA ASP A 135 0.61 -13.77 -6.05
C ASP A 135 0.17 -12.35 -6.44
N PRO A 136 1.13 -11.42 -6.73
CA PRO A 136 0.80 -10.03 -7.03
C PRO A 136 0.01 -9.84 -8.32
N PHE A 137 0.01 -10.83 -9.21
CA PHE A 137 -0.63 -10.75 -10.52
C PHE A 137 -1.93 -11.55 -10.62
N SER A 138 -2.28 -12.27 -9.56
CA SER A 138 -3.53 -13.01 -9.48
C SER A 138 -4.57 -12.28 -8.62
N PRO A 139 -5.87 -12.47 -8.88
CA PRO A 139 -6.90 -11.97 -7.98
C PRO A 139 -6.66 -12.47 -6.55
N PRO A 140 -6.97 -11.66 -5.53
CA PRO A 140 -6.82 -12.11 -4.16
C PRO A 140 -7.65 -13.37 -3.94
N ALA A 141 -7.00 -14.42 -3.43
CA ALA A 141 -7.71 -15.65 -3.04
C ALA A 141 -8.71 -15.35 -1.91
N ASP A 142 -9.82 -16.06 -1.87
CA ASP A 142 -10.76 -16.01 -0.75
C ASP A 142 -10.01 -16.35 0.55
N ARG A 143 -9.79 -15.32 1.36
CA ARG A 143 -9.13 -15.44 2.67
C ARG A 143 -10.16 -15.58 3.77
N GLN A 144 -9.70 -16.02 4.94
CA GLN A 144 -10.54 -16.06 6.12
C GLN A 144 -11.20 -14.70 6.37
N GLU A 145 -12.51 -14.65 6.41
CA GLU A 145 -13.34 -13.43 6.46
C GLU A 145 -13.06 -12.50 7.66
N ASN A 146 -12.21 -12.91 8.62
CA ASN A 146 -12.02 -12.18 9.88
C ASN A 146 -10.59 -11.69 10.15
N VAL A 147 -9.66 -11.84 9.22
CA VAL A 147 -8.26 -11.47 9.41
C VAL A 147 -7.89 -10.32 8.46
N LEU A 148 -7.21 -9.32 8.99
CA LEU A 148 -6.61 -8.21 8.25
C LEU A 148 -5.09 -8.37 8.29
N LEU A 149 -4.51 -8.80 7.20
CA LEU A 149 -3.06 -8.93 7.11
C LEU A 149 -2.41 -7.55 6.93
N LEU A 150 -1.52 -7.19 7.85
CA LEU A 150 -0.66 -6.02 7.71
C LEU A 150 0.50 -6.37 6.78
N ARG A 151 0.45 -5.88 5.53
CA ARG A 151 1.45 -6.17 4.51
C ARG A 151 2.55 -5.11 4.49
N ASP A 152 3.77 -5.52 4.18
CA ASP A 152 4.87 -4.62 3.83
C ASP A 152 4.81 -4.27 2.34
N THR A 153 3.86 -3.41 1.98
CA THR A 153 3.61 -3.03 0.59
C THR A 153 4.77 -2.26 -0.04
N GLN A 154 5.64 -1.65 0.78
CA GLN A 154 6.85 -0.98 0.30
C GLN A 154 7.88 -2.00 -0.19
N ALA A 155 8.14 -3.05 0.59
CA ALA A 155 9.05 -4.12 0.19
C ALA A 155 8.51 -4.91 -1.01
N GLU A 156 7.20 -5.19 -1.05
CA GLU A 156 6.56 -5.82 -2.21
C GLU A 156 6.74 -5.00 -3.49
N ARG A 157 6.46 -3.68 -3.43
CA ARG A 157 6.64 -2.77 -4.57
C ARG A 157 8.09 -2.70 -5.02
N ALA A 158 9.06 -2.69 -4.10
CA ALA A 158 10.48 -2.64 -4.44
C ALA A 158 10.89 -3.81 -5.36
N VAL A 159 10.38 -5.01 -5.11
CA VAL A 159 10.63 -6.19 -5.95
C VAL A 159 9.98 -6.04 -7.32
N LEU A 160 8.71 -5.62 -7.38
CA LEU A 160 7.99 -5.42 -8.63
C LEU A 160 8.62 -4.32 -9.49
N ASP A 161 9.02 -3.21 -8.86
CA ASP A 161 9.70 -2.09 -9.53
C ASP A 161 11.08 -2.49 -10.06
N LEU A 162 11.80 -3.36 -9.34
CA LEU A 162 13.06 -3.89 -9.81
C LEU A 162 12.87 -4.69 -11.10
N LEU A 163 11.91 -5.60 -11.14
CA LEU A 163 11.59 -6.37 -12.35
C LEU A 163 11.13 -5.43 -13.49
N GLY A 164 10.28 -4.46 -13.18
CA GLY A 164 9.80 -3.46 -14.15
C GLY A 164 10.94 -2.65 -14.77
N ARG A 165 11.91 -2.21 -13.98
CA ARG A 165 13.11 -1.48 -14.48
C ARG A 165 13.99 -2.32 -15.41
N HIS A 166 14.02 -3.62 -15.21
CA HIS A 166 14.71 -4.55 -16.12
C HIS A 166 13.89 -4.96 -17.35
N GLY A 167 12.68 -4.40 -17.52
CA GLY A 167 11.87 -4.57 -18.72
C GLY A 167 10.89 -5.75 -18.68
N PHE A 168 10.68 -6.37 -17.53
CA PHE A 168 9.64 -7.39 -17.39
C PHE A 168 8.25 -6.82 -17.67
N LYS A 169 7.44 -7.59 -18.37
CA LYS A 169 6.03 -7.28 -18.69
C LYS A 169 5.14 -8.40 -18.18
N VAL A 170 4.02 -8.04 -17.58
CA VAL A 170 3.07 -9.00 -17.02
C VAL A 170 2.09 -9.49 -18.11
N ARG A 171 1.94 -10.82 -18.20
CA ARG A 171 0.92 -11.49 -19.03
C ARG A 171 0.44 -12.73 -18.27
N LEU A 172 -0.88 -12.95 -18.22
CA LEU A 172 -1.50 -14.16 -17.65
C LEU A 172 -0.93 -14.53 -16.26
N SER A 173 -0.82 -13.55 -15.37
CA SER A 173 -0.30 -13.73 -14.00
C SER A 173 1.18 -14.11 -13.90
N GLU A 174 1.98 -13.93 -14.93
CA GLU A 174 3.42 -14.12 -14.93
C GLU A 174 4.16 -12.90 -15.50
N ALA A 175 5.37 -12.66 -15.05
CA ALA A 175 6.23 -11.60 -15.58
C ALA A 175 7.24 -12.20 -16.58
N TYR A 176 7.30 -11.63 -17.78
CA TYR A 176 8.14 -12.09 -18.89
C TYR A 176 9.18 -11.04 -19.24
N LEU A 177 10.40 -11.50 -19.50
CA LEU A 177 11.49 -10.70 -20.04
C LEU A 177 11.93 -11.31 -21.38
N THR A 178 11.87 -10.50 -22.44
CA THR A 178 12.20 -10.91 -23.81
C THR A 178 13.39 -10.13 -24.34
N GLY A 179 14.16 -10.75 -25.23
CA GLY A 179 15.29 -10.13 -25.90
C GLY A 179 16.63 -10.40 -25.22
N SER A 180 17.60 -10.87 -26.01
CA SER A 180 18.90 -11.37 -25.54
C SER A 180 19.68 -10.36 -24.69
N ASP A 181 19.69 -9.08 -25.09
CA ASP A 181 20.42 -8.04 -24.36
C ASP A 181 19.77 -7.72 -23.01
N ALA A 182 18.42 -7.65 -22.98
CA ALA A 182 17.68 -7.42 -21.74
C ALA A 182 17.84 -8.59 -20.77
N ILE A 183 17.78 -9.82 -21.28
CA ILE A 183 18.01 -11.04 -20.50
C ILE A 183 19.42 -11.05 -19.94
N TYR A 184 20.43 -10.78 -20.77
CA TYR A 184 21.83 -10.74 -20.32
C TYR A 184 22.03 -9.70 -19.20
N ASN A 185 21.54 -8.47 -19.39
CA ASN A 185 21.66 -7.42 -18.40
C ASN A 185 20.92 -7.78 -17.08
N PHE A 186 19.74 -8.39 -17.17
CA PHE A 186 19.02 -8.84 -15.99
C PHE A 186 19.78 -9.94 -15.23
N LEU A 187 20.35 -10.92 -15.93
CA LEU A 187 21.12 -11.97 -15.28
C LEU A 187 22.39 -11.43 -14.61
N GLN A 188 23.04 -10.41 -15.19
CA GLN A 188 24.25 -9.82 -14.63
C GLN A 188 23.99 -8.84 -13.49
N GLU A 189 22.96 -8.01 -13.59
CA GLU A 189 22.70 -6.90 -12.66
C GLU A 189 21.43 -7.11 -11.83
N GLY A 190 20.37 -7.59 -12.46
CA GLY A 190 19.05 -7.72 -11.83
C GLY A 190 18.97 -8.87 -10.84
N VAL A 191 19.52 -10.04 -11.18
CA VAL A 191 19.48 -11.22 -10.31
C VAL A 191 20.24 -10.98 -9.00
N PRO A 192 21.47 -10.43 -8.96
CA PRO A 192 22.15 -10.10 -7.71
C PRO A 192 21.36 -9.11 -6.85
N LEU A 193 20.75 -8.09 -7.45
CA LEU A 193 19.90 -7.14 -6.74
C LEU A 193 18.64 -7.82 -6.17
N LEU A 194 18.03 -8.70 -6.95
CA LEU A 194 16.86 -9.45 -6.52
C LEU A 194 17.18 -10.38 -5.35
N GLN A 195 18.33 -11.06 -5.40
CA GLN A 195 18.80 -11.93 -4.32
C GLN A 195 19.09 -11.20 -3.00
N SER A 196 19.31 -9.88 -3.04
CA SER A 196 19.47 -9.08 -1.82
C SER A 196 18.14 -8.83 -1.07
N THR A 197 17.00 -9.03 -1.74
CA THR A 197 15.66 -8.70 -1.21
C THR A 197 14.67 -9.86 -1.26
N ALA A 198 15.02 -10.94 -1.99
CA ALA A 198 14.13 -12.08 -2.19
C ALA A 198 14.93 -13.38 -2.25
N GLU A 199 14.27 -14.48 -1.95
CA GLU A 199 14.77 -15.83 -2.23
C GLU A 199 14.55 -16.13 -3.72
N VAL A 200 15.64 -16.25 -4.47
CA VAL A 200 15.60 -16.49 -5.92
C VAL A 200 15.90 -17.93 -6.22
N TYR A 201 14.98 -18.58 -6.89
CA TYR A 201 15.12 -19.96 -7.39
C TYR A 201 15.18 -19.93 -8.91
N CYS A 202 16.21 -20.57 -9.47
CA CYS A 202 16.37 -20.72 -10.91
C CYS A 202 16.09 -22.17 -11.30
N SER A 203 15.38 -22.37 -12.41
CA SER A 203 15.24 -23.70 -12.99
C SER A 203 16.56 -24.19 -13.59
N GLU A 204 16.71 -25.49 -13.79
CA GLU A 204 17.91 -26.10 -14.41
C GLU A 204 18.12 -25.63 -15.88
N SER A 205 17.12 -25.01 -16.47
CA SER A 205 17.13 -24.48 -17.85
C SER A 205 17.61 -23.04 -17.96
N LEU A 206 17.95 -22.37 -16.85
CA LEU A 206 18.47 -21.00 -16.80
C LEU A 206 19.97 -21.01 -16.60
#